data_1575ee38182fa3308a0624c6bd165230
#
_entry.id   1575ee38182fa3308a0624c6bd165230
#
_cell.length_a   1.000
_cell.length_b   1.000
_cell.length_c   1.000
_cell.angle_alpha   90.00
_cell.angle_beta   90.00
_cell.angle_gamma   90.00
#
_symmetry.space_group_name_H-M   'P 1'
#
loop_
_entity.id
_entity.type
_entity.pdbx_description
1 polymer ?
#
loop_
_entity_poly.entity_id
_entity_poly.type
_entity_poly.pdbx_seq_one_letter_code
_entity_poly.pdbx_strand_id
1 'polypeptide(L)'
;LQDPKSGEISYSRNGHFHAGEMPDGKFYLFTESGKHVLDENGQKMLADDTALKTIEAAGQAAGNVAAANNAGDEVKQKIGVYTITYPSRLVNKGDNELAIRPGDQNNKDSVIQNPILESGTLESSGTDMAKEMTRLIESQRAFTYALKMVQTSDEVEGTSNQLRG
;
A
#
# COMPACT_ATOMS: atom_id res chain seq x y z
N LEU A 1 -1.59 9.16 -4.22
CA LEU A 1 -0.18 9.56 -4.19
C LEU A 1 0.28 9.95 -5.58
N GLN A 2 1.19 10.91 -5.68
CA GLN A 2 1.79 11.32 -6.96
C GLN A 2 3.32 11.31 -6.86
N ASP A 3 3.95 10.66 -7.81
CA ASP A 3 5.41 10.67 -7.92
C ASP A 3 5.88 12.05 -8.42
N PRO A 4 6.78 12.74 -7.73
CA PRO A 4 7.25 14.06 -8.11
C PRO A 4 8.07 14.08 -9.42
N LYS A 5 8.65 12.95 -9.81
CA LYS A 5 9.49 12.85 -11.02
C LYS A 5 8.70 12.44 -12.26
N SER A 6 7.87 11.41 -12.15
CA SER A 6 7.10 10.87 -13.28
C SER A 6 5.71 11.44 -13.40
N GLY A 7 5.17 12.06 -12.32
CA GLY A 7 3.78 12.49 -12.24
C GLY A 7 2.78 11.33 -12.14
N GLU A 8 3.26 10.09 -12.04
CA GLU A 8 2.42 8.90 -12.01
C GLU A 8 1.64 8.81 -10.70
N ILE A 9 0.38 8.40 -10.80
CA ILE A 9 -0.50 8.24 -9.65
C ILE A 9 -0.44 6.80 -9.16
N SER A 10 -0.30 6.64 -7.83
CA SER A 10 -0.36 5.37 -7.12
C SER A 10 -1.29 5.48 -5.91
N TYR A 11 -1.77 4.33 -5.43
CA TYR A 11 -2.69 4.22 -4.31
C TYR A 11 -2.02 3.43 -3.19
N SER A 12 -2.20 3.87 -1.95
CA SER A 12 -1.67 3.17 -0.78
C SER A 12 -2.71 3.15 0.34
N ARG A 13 -2.64 2.13 1.18
CA ARG A 13 -3.34 2.09 2.46
C ARG A 13 -2.47 2.58 3.62
N ASN A 14 -1.19 2.82 3.36
CA ASN A 14 -0.30 3.35 4.36
C ASN A 14 -0.62 4.82 4.62
N GLY A 15 -1.01 5.14 5.84
CA GLY A 15 -1.32 6.50 6.31
C GLY A 15 -0.15 7.19 7.01
N HIS A 16 1.06 6.64 6.92
CA HIS A 16 2.24 7.26 7.51
C HIS A 16 2.77 8.37 6.60
N PHE A 17 2.35 9.59 6.91
CA PHE A 17 2.74 10.78 6.15
C PHE A 17 3.61 11.69 7.01
N HIS A 18 4.51 12.42 6.37
CA HIS A 18 5.31 13.46 6.99
C HIS A 18 5.19 14.76 6.20
N ALA A 19 5.39 15.86 6.87
CA ALA A 19 5.39 17.16 6.23
C ALA A 19 6.80 17.51 5.75
N GLY A 20 6.89 18.04 4.56
CA GLY A 20 8.14 18.52 3.96
C GLY A 20 7.97 19.88 3.31
N GLU A 21 8.97 20.72 3.43
CA GLU A 21 9.00 22.04 2.79
C GLU A 21 9.40 21.90 1.31
N MET A 22 8.64 22.56 0.45
CA MET A 22 8.95 22.68 -0.96
C MET A 22 9.65 24.03 -1.25
N PRO A 23 10.33 24.17 -2.42
CA PRO A 23 10.99 25.42 -2.81
C PRO A 23 10.07 26.63 -2.88
N ASP A 24 8.76 26.44 -2.89
CA ASP A 24 7.75 27.49 -2.85
C ASP A 24 7.48 28.02 -1.42
N GLY A 25 8.21 27.49 -0.42
CA GLY A 25 8.07 27.88 0.98
C GLY A 25 6.81 27.33 1.66
N LYS A 26 6.12 26.39 1.03
CA LYS A 26 4.94 25.74 1.58
C LYS A 26 5.27 24.33 2.04
N PHE A 27 4.57 23.87 3.07
CA PHE A 27 4.68 22.51 3.56
C PHE A 27 3.63 21.62 2.91
N TYR A 28 4.07 20.49 2.39
CA TYR A 28 3.22 19.47 1.78
C TYR A 28 3.35 18.14 2.50
N LEU A 29 2.33 17.29 2.38
CA LEU A 29 2.38 15.93 2.90
C LEU A 29 3.05 15.01 1.91
N PHE A 30 3.99 14.22 2.44
CA PHE A 30 4.75 13.22 1.71
C PHE A 30 4.62 11.84 2.36
N THR A 31 4.79 10.80 1.56
CA THR A 31 5.03 9.44 2.05
C THR A 31 6.50 9.23 2.37
N GLU A 32 6.85 8.14 3.05
CA GLU A 32 8.24 7.73 3.26
C GLU A 32 9.03 7.56 1.96
N SER A 33 8.36 7.17 0.87
CA SER A 33 8.95 7.05 -0.47
C SER A 33 9.13 8.40 -1.19
N GLY A 34 8.76 9.53 -0.55
CA GLY A 34 8.91 10.89 -1.09
C GLY A 34 7.85 11.27 -2.12
N LYS A 35 6.71 10.59 -2.17
CA LYS A 35 5.59 10.93 -3.05
C LYS A 35 4.63 11.90 -2.37
N HIS A 36 4.02 12.78 -3.17
CA HIS A 36 3.03 13.72 -2.68
C HIS A 36 1.71 13.03 -2.36
N VAL A 37 1.12 13.37 -1.22
CA VAL A 37 -0.27 13.03 -0.92
C VAL A 37 -1.18 13.97 -1.69
N LEU A 38 -2.24 13.42 -2.28
CA LEU A 38 -3.23 14.19 -3.04
C LEU A 38 -4.53 14.34 -2.24
N ASP A 39 -5.20 15.44 -2.45
CA ASP A 39 -6.55 15.70 -1.95
C ASP A 39 -7.62 15.02 -2.84
N GLU A 40 -8.89 15.21 -2.49
CA GLU A 40 -10.03 14.69 -3.25
C GLU A 40 -10.13 15.26 -4.69
N ASN A 41 -9.48 16.40 -4.96
CA ASN A 41 -9.45 17.06 -6.27
C ASN A 41 -8.18 16.70 -7.09
N GLY A 42 -7.33 15.83 -6.56
CA GLY A 42 -6.07 15.46 -7.19
C GLY A 42 -4.98 16.54 -7.07
N GLN A 43 -5.15 17.51 -6.18
CA GLN A 43 -4.14 18.53 -5.89
C GLN A 43 -3.22 18.05 -4.76
N LYS A 44 -2.01 18.59 -4.70
CA LYS A 44 -1.06 18.28 -3.62
C LYS A 44 -1.60 18.78 -2.29
N MET A 45 -1.62 17.91 -1.31
CA MET A 45 -2.12 18.24 0.02
C MET A 45 -1.10 19.07 0.79
N LEU A 46 -1.54 20.24 1.25
CA LEU A 46 -0.76 21.11 2.12
C LEU A 46 -0.76 20.56 3.55
N ALA A 47 0.41 20.57 4.19
CA ALA A 47 0.51 20.39 5.63
C ALA A 47 0.51 21.77 6.29
N ASP A 48 -0.35 22.00 7.25
CA ASP A 48 -0.37 23.25 7.96
C ASP A 48 0.77 23.33 8.97
N ASP A 49 1.44 24.49 9.04
CA ASP A 49 2.53 24.77 10.00
C ASP A 49 2.06 24.62 11.47
N THR A 50 0.80 24.87 11.75
CA THR A 50 0.21 24.68 13.08
C THR A 50 0.14 23.19 13.46
N ALA A 51 -0.16 22.32 12.48
CA ALA A 51 -0.18 20.87 12.70
C ALA A 51 1.23 20.32 12.94
N LEU A 52 2.26 20.85 12.28
CA LEU A 52 3.66 20.49 12.51
C LEU A 52 4.12 20.81 13.94
N LYS A 53 3.81 22.00 14.44
CA LYS A 53 4.11 22.37 15.82
C LYS A 53 3.40 21.50 16.86
N THR A 54 2.20 21.03 16.53
CA THR A 54 1.44 20.10 17.38
C THR A 54 2.05 18.69 17.35
N ILE A 55 2.57 18.23 16.21
CA ILE A 55 3.24 16.93 16.08
C ILE A 55 4.56 16.92 16.84
N GLU A 56 5.36 17.98 16.74
CA GLU A 56 6.61 18.11 17.48
C GLU A 56 6.39 18.25 19.01
N ALA A 57 5.35 18.95 19.42
CA ALA A 57 5.03 19.16 20.83
C ALA A 57 4.34 17.98 21.50
N ALA A 58 3.62 17.14 20.75
CA ALA A 58 2.76 16.11 21.33
C ALA A 58 3.34 14.70 21.22
N GLY A 59 4.36 14.42 20.40
CA GLY A 59 4.93 13.06 20.26
C GLY A 59 3.91 11.93 20.01
N GLN A 60 2.63 12.24 20.00
CA GLN A 60 1.52 11.31 19.89
C GLN A 60 0.22 12.06 19.58
N ALA A 61 -0.03 12.44 18.39
CA ALA A 61 -1.41 12.64 17.91
C ALA A 61 -1.39 13.10 16.44
N ALA A 62 -1.24 12.16 15.53
CA ALA A 62 -1.65 12.40 14.16
C ALA A 62 -3.18 12.38 14.13
N GLY A 63 -3.78 13.43 14.56
CA GLY A 63 -5.22 13.58 14.55
C GLY A 63 -5.63 14.90 13.91
N ASN A 64 -6.30 14.85 12.79
CA ASN A 64 -6.85 15.97 12.06
C ASN A 64 -5.79 17.00 11.62
N VAL A 65 -5.12 16.72 10.52
CA VAL A 65 -4.50 17.78 9.73
C VAL A 65 -5.63 18.51 8.99
N ALA A 66 -6.39 19.30 9.74
CA ALA A 66 -7.23 20.31 9.13
C ALA A 66 -6.29 21.42 8.69
N ALA A 67 -6.04 21.52 7.40
CA ALA A 67 -5.24 22.56 6.81
C ALA A 67 -5.75 23.93 7.24
N ALA A 68 -5.00 24.64 8.08
CA ALA A 68 -5.19 26.05 8.27
C ALA A 68 -4.48 26.76 7.11
N ASN A 69 -5.27 27.15 6.12
CA ASN A 69 -4.80 28.01 5.05
C ASN A 69 -4.76 29.44 5.53
N ASN A 70 -3.62 30.11 5.34
CA ASN A 70 -3.49 31.53 5.52
C ASN A 70 -4.50 32.32 4.71
N ALA A 71 -5.25 33.14 5.40
CA ALA A 71 -5.92 34.37 4.98
C ALA A 71 -6.66 34.31 3.61
N GLY A 72 -7.93 33.93 3.66
CA GLY A 72 -8.88 34.37 2.64
C GLY A 72 -9.93 33.36 2.20
N ASP A 73 -9.59 32.09 2.06
CA ASP A 73 -10.57 31.02 1.80
C ASP A 73 -10.10 29.76 2.53
N GLU A 74 -10.85 29.34 3.54
CA GLU A 74 -10.65 28.06 4.22
C GLU A 74 -11.00 26.92 3.25
N VAL A 75 -10.17 26.63 2.29
CA VAL A 75 -10.26 25.41 1.51
C VAL A 75 -9.79 24.28 2.43
N LYS A 76 -10.73 23.67 3.14
CA LYS A 76 -10.49 22.46 3.93
C LYS A 76 -10.14 21.32 2.98
N GLN A 77 -8.86 21.17 2.67
CA GLN A 77 -8.38 20.01 1.91
C GLN A 77 -8.62 18.74 2.72
N LYS A 78 -9.20 17.74 2.07
CA LYS A 78 -9.37 16.40 2.64
C LYS A 78 -8.51 15.43 1.86
N ILE A 79 -7.92 14.45 2.55
CA ILE A 79 -7.16 13.38 1.90
C ILE A 79 -8.07 12.69 0.88
N GLY A 80 -7.59 12.55 -0.34
CA GLY A 80 -8.31 11.85 -1.40
C GLY A 80 -8.37 10.35 -1.13
N VAL A 81 -9.58 9.85 -0.85
CA VAL A 81 -9.83 8.42 -0.71
C VAL A 81 -10.57 7.93 -1.94
N TYR A 82 -10.07 6.87 -2.53
CA TYR A 82 -10.56 6.34 -3.80
C TYR A 82 -11.04 4.92 -3.67
N THR A 83 -12.14 4.59 -4.33
CA THR A 83 -12.54 3.21 -4.59
C THR A 83 -12.14 2.82 -6.01
N ILE A 84 -11.74 1.58 -6.19
CA ILE A 84 -11.27 1.07 -7.48
C ILE A 84 -12.20 -0.06 -7.90
N THR A 85 -12.65 -0.02 -9.15
CA THR A 85 -13.66 -0.94 -9.68
C THR A 85 -13.23 -2.41 -9.58
N TYR A 86 -11.95 -2.69 -9.91
CA TYR A 86 -11.38 -4.04 -9.85
C TYR A 86 -10.07 -4.04 -9.06
N PRO A 87 -10.11 -4.12 -7.71
CA PRO A 87 -8.92 -4.07 -6.87
C PRO A 87 -7.92 -5.20 -7.13
N SER A 88 -8.43 -6.38 -7.54
CA SER A 88 -7.59 -7.56 -7.85
C SER A 88 -6.71 -7.39 -9.10
N ARG A 89 -6.99 -6.39 -9.93
CA ARG A 89 -6.24 -6.11 -11.17
C ARG A 89 -5.17 -5.03 -10.98
N LEU A 90 -5.02 -4.52 -9.77
CA LEU A 90 -3.96 -3.57 -9.44
C LEU A 90 -2.59 -4.25 -9.50
N VAL A 91 -1.61 -3.48 -9.92
CA VAL A 91 -0.20 -3.88 -9.95
C VAL A 91 0.50 -3.33 -8.72
N ASN A 92 1.21 -4.18 -8.01
CA ASN A 92 2.07 -3.76 -6.90
C ASN A 92 3.34 -3.10 -7.46
N LYS A 93 3.63 -1.88 -7.01
CA LYS A 93 4.82 -1.11 -7.39
C LYS A 93 5.95 -1.16 -6.34
N GLY A 94 5.72 -1.81 -5.22
CA GLY A 94 6.59 -1.76 -4.05
C GLY A 94 6.11 -0.72 -3.04
N ASP A 95 6.78 -0.62 -1.91
CA ASP A 95 6.52 0.35 -0.83
C ASP A 95 5.05 0.44 -0.38
N ASN A 96 4.35 -0.68 -0.44
CA ASN A 96 2.92 -0.75 -0.12
C ASN A 96 2.03 0.07 -1.06
N GLU A 97 2.48 0.28 -2.29
CA GLU A 97 1.79 1.05 -3.31
C GLU A 97 1.25 0.19 -4.43
N LEU A 98 0.07 0.54 -4.87
CA LEU A 98 -0.67 -0.12 -5.94
C LEU A 98 -0.92 0.87 -7.06
N ALA A 99 -0.89 0.41 -8.30
CA ALA A 99 -1.24 1.23 -9.45
C ALA A 99 -2.21 0.50 -10.38
N ILE A 100 -3.01 1.27 -11.10
CA ILE A 100 -3.84 0.74 -12.18
C ILE A 100 -2.90 0.38 -13.33
N ARG A 101 -3.09 -0.83 -13.90
CA ARG A 101 -2.26 -1.28 -15.02
C ARG A 101 -2.42 -0.32 -16.21
N PRO A 102 -1.34 0.14 -16.83
CA PRO A 102 -1.41 0.94 -18.04
C PRO A 102 -2.21 0.22 -19.13
N GLY A 103 -3.19 0.90 -19.71
CA GLY A 103 -4.06 0.36 -20.75
C GLY A 103 -5.32 -0.37 -20.23
N ASP A 104 -5.51 -0.52 -18.95
CA ASP A 104 -6.75 -1.08 -18.39
C ASP A 104 -7.84 -0.01 -18.25
N GLN A 105 -8.52 0.28 -19.36
CA GLN A 105 -9.59 1.28 -19.41
C GLN A 105 -10.85 0.89 -18.62
N ASN A 106 -10.99 -0.38 -18.24
CA ASN A 106 -12.13 -0.87 -17.49
C ASN A 106 -11.96 -0.70 -15.97
N ASN A 107 -10.72 -0.52 -15.52
CA ASN A 107 -10.43 -0.33 -14.12
C ASN A 107 -10.30 1.17 -13.83
N LYS A 108 -11.35 1.74 -13.25
CA LYS A 108 -11.44 3.17 -12.93
C LYS A 108 -11.41 3.38 -11.44
N ASP A 109 -10.77 4.45 -11.03
CA ASP A 109 -10.85 5.01 -9.70
C ASP A 109 -12.03 5.99 -9.60
N SER A 110 -12.62 6.07 -8.44
CA SER A 110 -13.64 7.07 -8.12
C SER A 110 -13.45 7.56 -6.69
N VAL A 111 -13.57 8.86 -6.50
CA VAL A 111 -13.43 9.51 -5.20
C VAL A 111 -14.59 9.10 -4.30
N ILE A 112 -14.29 8.70 -3.09
CA ILE A 112 -15.29 8.45 -2.05
C ILE A 112 -15.67 9.79 -1.42
N GLN A 113 -16.93 10.17 -1.54
CA GLN A 113 -17.46 11.36 -0.89
C GLN A 113 -17.61 11.10 0.62
N ASN A 114 -17.06 11.99 1.45
CA ASN A 114 -17.08 11.89 2.91
C ASN A 114 -16.55 10.57 3.48
N PRO A 115 -15.29 10.18 3.21
CA PRO A 115 -14.69 9.00 3.81
C PRO A 115 -14.57 9.19 5.33
N ILE A 116 -14.79 8.11 6.07
CA ILE A 116 -14.50 8.10 7.51
C ILE A 116 -13.03 7.76 7.65
N LEU A 117 -12.23 8.73 8.10
CA LEU A 117 -10.82 8.55 8.38
C LEU A 117 -10.59 8.62 9.88
N GLU A 118 -9.91 7.64 10.41
CA GLU A 118 -9.51 7.58 11.81
C GLU A 118 -8.04 8.01 11.91
N SER A 119 -7.81 9.13 12.59
CA SER A 119 -6.48 9.69 12.73
C SER A 119 -5.74 9.12 13.94
N GLY A 120 -4.40 9.07 13.89
CA GLY A 120 -3.59 8.52 14.98
C GLY A 120 -3.57 6.99 15.02
N THR A 121 -4.10 6.32 14.01
CA THR A 121 -4.12 4.86 13.88
C THR A 121 -3.42 4.43 12.60
N LEU A 122 -2.76 3.28 12.66
CA LEU A 122 -2.20 2.62 11.48
C LEU A 122 -2.86 1.26 11.32
N GLU A 123 -3.21 0.91 10.08
CA GLU A 123 -3.73 -0.42 9.77
C GLU A 123 -2.63 -1.46 10.00
N SER A 124 -2.90 -2.40 10.92
CA SER A 124 -2.00 -3.53 11.16
C SER A 124 -2.28 -4.66 10.16
N SER A 125 -1.24 -5.40 9.80
CA SER A 125 -1.41 -6.58 8.96
C SER A 125 -2.33 -7.60 9.62
N GLY A 126 -3.37 -8.05 8.94
CA GLY A 126 -4.23 -9.15 9.36
C GLY A 126 -3.62 -10.54 9.15
N THR A 127 -2.36 -10.61 8.70
CA THR A 127 -1.67 -11.87 8.45
C THR A 127 -1.11 -12.46 9.74
N ASP A 128 -1.56 -13.66 10.09
CA ASP A 128 -0.99 -14.43 11.18
C ASP A 128 0.26 -15.18 10.68
N MET A 129 1.43 -14.67 11.06
CA MET A 129 2.73 -15.25 10.67
C MET A 129 2.89 -16.71 11.08
N ALA A 130 2.41 -17.10 12.26
CA ALA A 130 2.51 -18.48 12.73
C ALA A 130 1.70 -19.42 11.84
N LYS A 131 0.50 -19.01 11.47
CA LYS A 131 -0.39 -19.76 10.57
C LYS A 131 0.21 -19.88 9.16
N GLU A 132 0.75 -18.80 8.63
CA GLU A 132 1.36 -18.84 7.30
C GLU A 132 2.67 -19.65 7.26
N MET A 133 3.48 -19.61 8.32
CA MET A 133 4.64 -20.49 8.46
C MET A 133 4.25 -21.97 8.54
N THR A 134 3.18 -22.29 9.27
CA THR A 134 2.67 -23.67 9.33
C THR A 134 2.24 -24.16 7.95
N ARG A 135 1.51 -23.34 7.20
CA ARG A 135 1.10 -23.66 5.82
C ARG A 135 2.30 -23.86 4.89
N LEU A 136 3.34 -23.02 5.06
CA LEU A 136 4.58 -23.18 4.30
C LEU A 136 5.24 -24.53 4.57
N ILE A 137 5.36 -24.93 5.84
CA ILE A 137 5.94 -26.22 6.25
C ILE A 137 5.10 -27.38 5.70
N GLU A 138 3.78 -27.31 5.79
CA GLU A 138 2.88 -28.32 5.24
C GLU A 138 3.07 -28.45 3.72
N SER A 139 3.15 -27.34 3.01
CA SER A 139 3.39 -27.29 1.57
C SER A 139 4.74 -27.90 1.18
N GLN A 140 5.79 -27.58 1.93
CA GLN A 140 7.13 -28.17 1.72
C GLN A 140 7.13 -29.67 1.96
N ARG A 141 6.45 -30.16 3.02
CA ARG A 141 6.33 -31.60 3.29
C ARG A 141 5.55 -32.32 2.18
N ALA A 142 4.42 -31.73 1.76
CA ALA A 142 3.63 -32.30 0.65
C ALA A 142 4.46 -32.44 -0.63
N PHE A 143 5.24 -31.41 -0.97
CA PHE A 143 6.14 -31.44 -2.12
C PHE A 143 7.23 -32.52 -1.97
N THR A 144 7.86 -32.62 -0.78
CA THR A 144 8.87 -33.65 -0.51
C THR A 144 8.30 -35.06 -0.61
N TYR A 145 7.08 -35.28 -0.12
CA TYR A 145 6.41 -36.58 -0.25
C TYR A 145 6.08 -36.92 -1.70
N ALA A 146 5.60 -35.94 -2.47
CA ALA A 146 5.35 -36.14 -3.88
C ALA A 146 6.62 -36.52 -4.66
N LEU A 147 7.74 -35.85 -4.39
CA LEU A 147 9.03 -36.21 -5.00
C LEU A 147 9.48 -37.63 -4.62
N LYS A 148 9.35 -38.00 -3.33
CA LYS A 148 9.67 -39.35 -2.89
C LYS A 148 8.82 -40.44 -3.55
N MET A 149 7.52 -40.14 -3.76
CA MET A 149 6.64 -41.08 -4.48
C MET A 149 7.10 -41.29 -5.92
N VAL A 150 7.50 -40.22 -6.62
CA VAL A 150 8.05 -40.35 -7.96
C VAL A 150 9.33 -41.19 -7.99
N GLN A 151 10.27 -40.87 -7.08
CA GLN A 151 11.52 -41.63 -6.97
C GLN A 151 11.28 -43.13 -6.66
N THR A 152 10.38 -43.44 -5.74
CA THR A 152 10.03 -44.81 -5.42
C THR A 152 9.37 -45.52 -6.62
N SER A 153 8.54 -44.82 -7.37
CA SER A 153 7.94 -45.37 -8.59
C SER A 153 9.01 -45.73 -9.62
N ASP A 154 9.97 -44.83 -9.82
CA ASP A 154 11.10 -45.06 -10.74
C ASP A 154 11.97 -46.24 -10.31
N GLU A 155 12.24 -46.37 -9.00
CA GLU A 155 12.98 -47.51 -8.44
C GLU A 155 12.26 -48.84 -8.65
N VAL A 156 10.95 -48.87 -8.40
CA VAL A 156 10.10 -50.06 -8.62
C VAL A 156 10.08 -50.45 -10.10
N GLU A 157 9.95 -49.49 -11.00
CA GLU A 157 9.99 -49.75 -12.43
C GLU A 157 11.36 -50.26 -12.87
N GLY A 158 12.44 -49.66 -12.37
CA GLY A 158 13.82 -50.08 -12.64
C GLY A 158 14.03 -51.52 -12.17
N THR A 159 13.57 -51.87 -10.94
CA THR A 159 13.68 -53.23 -10.41
C THR A 159 12.85 -54.24 -11.19
N SER A 160 11.63 -53.84 -11.59
CA SER A 160 10.77 -54.67 -12.44
C SER A 160 11.40 -54.99 -13.79
N ASN A 161 12.06 -53.99 -14.41
CA ASN A 161 12.76 -54.20 -15.68
C ASN A 161 13.98 -55.13 -15.56
N GLN A 162 14.72 -55.03 -14.42
CA GLN A 162 15.84 -55.97 -14.16
C GLN A 162 15.40 -57.41 -13.96
N LEU A 163 14.24 -57.63 -13.36
CA LEU A 163 13.70 -58.99 -13.16
C LEU A 163 13.15 -59.62 -14.47
N ARG A 164 12.90 -58.82 -15.49
CA ARG A 164 12.35 -59.28 -16.76
C ARG A 164 13.40 -59.64 -17.83
N GLY A 165 14.65 -59.24 -17.61
CA GLY A 165 15.79 -59.54 -18.45
C GLY A 165 16.55 -60.75 -17.94
#